data_fc13044ac794e5cc2d62984a128c9983
#
_entry.id   fc13044ac794e5cc2d62984a128c9983
#
_cell.length_a   1.000
_cell.length_b   1.000
_cell.length_c   1.000
_cell.angle_alpha   90.00
_cell.angle_beta   90.00
_cell.angle_gamma   90.00
#
_symmetry.space_group_name_H-M   'P 1'
#
loop_
_entity.id
_entity.type
_entity.pdbx_description
1 polymer ?
#
loop_
_entity_poly.entity_id
_entity_poly.type
_entity_poly.pdbx_seq_one_letter_code
_entity_poly.pdbx_strand_id
1 'polypeptide(L)'
;MPEPLFRRLALLGVGLIGSSVARIARARGDIAAEIVVNARTQKTLDRVVELGFADRVEIDPGRAVEGADCVMLCAPVGAYAGLAEAIAPHLTPGAIVTDVGSTKQSVIRDVGPLIPAGMHFVPGHPLAGTEYSGPDAGFITLFEGRWTLLTPPPGTDKAAVERIAELWHRCGSMTEVMEPSHHDRVLAIVSHLPHLLAFTICGTADDLADESRQQVLKFAASGFRDFTRIAASDPVMWRDVFLNNREALLEMLARFTEDAQAMARAVRWGDASYIEERISRGRVIRRSLIELKQA
;
A
#
# COMPACT_ATOMS: atom_id res chain seq x y z
N MET A 1 13.52 -9.16 -28.52
CA MET A 1 12.81 -8.97 -27.24
C MET A 1 11.67 -8.01 -27.52
N PRO A 2 10.51 -8.11 -26.89
CA PRO A 2 9.45 -7.11 -27.03
C PRO A 2 9.98 -5.74 -26.61
N GLU A 3 9.45 -4.69 -27.22
CA GLU A 3 9.81 -3.32 -26.87
C GLU A 3 9.40 -3.03 -25.42
N PRO A 4 10.29 -2.45 -24.59
CA PRO A 4 9.96 -2.13 -23.20
C PRO A 4 8.83 -1.08 -23.16
N LEU A 5 7.93 -1.24 -22.15
CA LEU A 5 6.79 -0.33 -21.94
C LEU A 5 7.25 1.10 -21.67
N PHE A 6 8.36 1.26 -20.95
CA PHE A 6 8.99 2.54 -20.64
C PHE A 6 10.47 2.52 -21.03
N ARG A 7 10.97 3.66 -21.51
CA ARG A 7 12.41 3.81 -21.74
C ARG A 7 13.16 3.88 -20.42
N ARG A 8 12.64 4.66 -19.45
CA ARG A 8 13.24 4.82 -18.13
C ARG A 8 12.16 4.88 -17.07
N LEU A 9 12.23 3.95 -16.11
CA LEU A 9 11.39 3.88 -14.92
C LEU A 9 12.21 4.39 -13.71
N ALA A 10 11.77 5.50 -13.11
CA ALA A 10 12.34 6.03 -11.88
C ALA A 10 11.49 5.62 -10.67
N LEU A 11 12.08 4.95 -9.69
CA LEU A 11 11.45 4.49 -8.46
C LEU A 11 11.95 5.36 -7.29
N LEU A 12 11.07 6.18 -6.72
CA LEU A 12 11.38 7.06 -5.60
C LEU A 12 11.00 6.39 -4.28
N GLY A 13 11.97 5.74 -3.68
CA GLY A 13 11.81 4.84 -2.54
C GLY A 13 11.94 3.37 -2.96
N VAL A 14 12.61 2.58 -2.12
CA VAL A 14 12.96 1.18 -2.42
C VAL A 14 12.65 0.28 -1.23
N GLY A 15 11.41 0.43 -0.71
CA GLY A 15 10.81 -0.52 0.22
C GLY A 15 10.36 -1.81 -0.47
N LEU A 16 9.50 -2.59 0.18
CA LEU A 16 8.96 -3.85 -0.36
C LEU A 16 8.39 -3.68 -1.78
N ILE A 17 7.53 -2.69 -2.00
CA ILE A 17 6.85 -2.50 -3.30
C ILE A 17 7.85 -2.06 -4.37
N GLY A 18 8.62 -0.98 -4.12
CA GLY A 18 9.56 -0.44 -5.10
C GLY A 18 10.65 -1.45 -5.49
N SER A 19 11.20 -2.20 -4.52
CA SER A 19 12.19 -3.24 -4.82
C SER A 19 11.60 -4.45 -5.55
N SER A 20 10.32 -4.79 -5.30
CA SER A 20 9.64 -5.86 -6.06
C SER A 20 9.40 -5.43 -7.52
N VAL A 21 8.90 -4.20 -7.76
CA VAL A 21 8.72 -3.66 -9.11
C VAL A 21 10.06 -3.65 -9.86
N ALA A 22 11.14 -3.16 -9.23
CA ALA A 22 12.46 -3.13 -9.85
C ALA A 22 12.96 -4.55 -10.21
N ARG A 23 12.82 -5.52 -9.31
CA ARG A 23 13.22 -6.91 -9.54
C ARG A 23 12.42 -7.55 -10.68
N ILE A 24 11.11 -7.33 -10.73
CA ILE A 24 10.26 -7.82 -11.80
C ILE A 24 10.65 -7.19 -13.14
N ALA A 25 10.83 -5.85 -13.18
CA ALA A 25 11.24 -5.15 -14.38
C ALA A 25 12.60 -5.64 -14.89
N ARG A 26 13.55 -5.89 -14.00
CA ARG A 26 14.86 -6.48 -14.33
C ARG A 26 14.74 -7.91 -14.88
N ALA A 27 13.92 -8.74 -14.23
CA ALA A 27 13.77 -10.15 -14.63
C ALA A 27 13.04 -10.30 -15.97
N ARG A 28 12.05 -9.44 -16.24
CA ARG A 28 11.25 -9.50 -17.48
C ARG A 28 11.92 -8.82 -18.66
N GLY A 29 12.55 -7.67 -18.46
CA GLY A 29 13.19 -6.89 -19.52
C GLY A 29 12.23 -6.17 -20.48
N ASP A 30 10.90 -6.32 -20.30
CA ASP A 30 9.85 -5.72 -21.14
C ASP A 30 9.08 -4.58 -20.44
N ILE A 31 9.39 -4.28 -19.17
CA ILE A 31 8.76 -3.18 -18.42
C ILE A 31 9.51 -1.87 -18.62
N ALA A 32 10.81 -1.86 -18.43
CA ALA A 32 11.63 -0.68 -18.61
C ALA A 32 12.99 -1.04 -19.21
N ALA A 33 13.51 -0.19 -20.11
CA ALA A 33 14.85 -0.35 -20.66
C ALA A 33 15.93 0.06 -19.66
N GLU A 34 15.63 1.06 -18.80
CA GLU A 34 16.50 1.54 -17.73
C GLU A 34 15.68 1.69 -16.44
N ILE A 35 16.23 1.22 -15.32
CA ILE A 35 15.65 1.31 -13.99
C ILE A 35 16.54 2.22 -13.14
N VAL A 36 15.98 3.35 -12.69
CA VAL A 36 16.64 4.28 -11.79
C VAL A 36 16.00 4.20 -10.41
N VAL A 37 16.80 4.09 -9.36
CA VAL A 37 16.30 4.00 -7.97
C VAL A 37 16.82 5.19 -7.17
N ASN A 38 15.91 5.87 -6.48
CA ASN A 38 16.22 6.88 -5.49
C ASN A 38 15.95 6.34 -4.08
N ALA A 39 16.83 6.68 -3.15
CA ALA A 39 16.63 6.44 -1.72
C ALA A 39 17.29 7.56 -0.90
N ARG A 40 16.82 7.72 0.36
CA ARG A 40 17.27 8.80 1.25
C ARG A 40 18.69 8.63 1.78
N THR A 41 19.25 7.42 1.77
CA THR A 41 20.57 7.15 2.36
C THR A 41 21.48 6.43 1.37
N GLN A 42 22.75 6.79 1.39
CA GLN A 42 23.77 6.11 0.59
C GLN A 42 23.84 4.62 0.90
N LYS A 43 23.74 4.25 2.18
CA LYS A 43 23.70 2.84 2.62
C LYS A 43 22.62 2.02 1.90
N THR A 44 21.41 2.60 1.73
CA THR A 44 20.33 1.92 0.99
C THR A 44 20.67 1.80 -0.49
N LEU A 45 21.26 2.84 -1.10
CA LEU A 45 21.67 2.82 -2.50
C LEU A 45 22.78 1.82 -2.76
N ASP A 46 23.77 1.74 -1.88
CA ASP A 46 24.86 0.74 -1.95
C ASP A 46 24.26 -0.68 -1.92
N ARG A 47 23.26 -0.91 -1.06
CA ARG A 47 22.57 -2.20 -1.00
C ARG A 47 21.79 -2.51 -2.28
N VAL A 48 21.16 -1.52 -2.90
CA VAL A 48 20.49 -1.67 -4.20
C VAL A 48 21.48 -2.09 -5.29
N VAL A 49 22.66 -1.48 -5.32
CA VAL A 49 23.74 -1.84 -6.25
C VAL A 49 24.18 -3.29 -6.04
N GLU A 50 24.43 -3.70 -4.78
CA GLU A 50 24.78 -5.08 -4.46
C GLU A 50 23.71 -6.09 -4.92
N LEU A 51 22.43 -5.74 -4.79
CA LEU A 51 21.31 -6.57 -5.18
C LEU A 51 21.07 -6.62 -6.70
N GLY A 52 21.64 -5.70 -7.47
CA GLY A 52 21.73 -5.74 -8.92
C GLY A 52 20.43 -5.54 -9.70
N PHE A 53 19.40 -4.94 -9.10
CA PHE A 53 18.10 -4.74 -9.77
C PHE A 53 17.90 -3.33 -10.35
N ALA A 54 18.85 -2.40 -10.19
CA ALA A 54 18.82 -1.06 -10.78
C ALA A 54 20.00 -0.87 -11.73
N ASP A 55 19.81 -0.05 -12.78
CA ASP A 55 20.88 0.37 -13.68
C ASP A 55 21.61 1.59 -13.13
N ARG A 56 20.88 2.47 -12.45
CA ARG A 56 21.38 3.69 -11.84
C ARG A 56 20.74 3.92 -10.47
N VAL A 57 21.52 4.46 -9.55
CA VAL A 57 21.05 4.87 -8.23
C VAL A 57 21.35 6.35 -8.01
N GLU A 58 20.42 7.07 -7.38
CA GLU A 58 20.52 8.50 -7.16
C GLU A 58 20.02 8.88 -5.77
N ILE A 59 20.78 9.71 -5.06
CA ILE A 59 20.35 10.25 -3.77
C ILE A 59 19.46 11.51 -3.94
N ASP A 60 19.66 12.24 -4.99
CA ASP A 60 18.85 13.41 -5.35
C ASP A 60 17.63 12.95 -6.17
N PRO A 61 16.39 13.19 -5.69
CA PRO A 61 15.18 12.76 -6.39
C PRO A 61 14.97 13.48 -7.72
N GLY A 62 15.39 14.73 -7.87
CA GLY A 62 15.32 15.47 -9.12
C GLY A 62 16.18 14.81 -10.20
N ARG A 63 17.44 14.46 -9.88
CA ARG A 63 18.33 13.73 -10.80
C ARG A 63 17.81 12.33 -11.14
N ALA A 64 17.15 11.68 -10.20
CA ALA A 64 16.59 10.34 -10.43
C ALA A 64 15.52 10.33 -11.53
N VAL A 65 14.75 11.40 -11.66
CA VAL A 65 13.64 11.48 -12.63
C VAL A 65 13.99 12.10 -13.96
N GLU A 66 15.19 12.67 -14.10
CA GLU A 66 15.64 13.27 -15.36
C GLU A 66 15.58 12.26 -16.52
N GLY A 67 14.81 12.60 -17.55
CA GLY A 67 14.60 11.75 -18.74
C GLY A 67 13.74 10.51 -18.50
N ALA A 68 13.15 10.34 -17.31
CA ALA A 68 12.20 9.27 -17.06
C ALA A 68 10.86 9.55 -17.76
N ASP A 69 10.27 8.53 -18.36
CA ASP A 69 8.92 8.55 -18.93
C ASP A 69 7.89 7.87 -17.99
N CYS A 70 8.36 7.20 -16.93
CA CYS A 70 7.55 6.76 -15.81
C CYS A 70 8.26 7.04 -14.48
N VAL A 71 7.58 7.70 -13.55
CA VAL A 71 8.07 7.98 -12.19
C VAL A 71 7.10 7.39 -11.19
N MET A 72 7.57 6.52 -10.29
CA MET A 72 6.75 5.85 -9.30
C MET A 72 7.18 6.25 -7.88
N LEU A 73 6.26 6.85 -7.12
CA LEU A 73 6.44 7.20 -5.72
C LEU A 73 6.23 5.96 -4.85
N CYS A 74 7.32 5.42 -4.29
CA CYS A 74 7.34 4.21 -3.48
C CYS A 74 7.77 4.47 -2.02
N ALA A 75 7.86 5.72 -1.60
CA ALA A 75 8.12 6.14 -0.23
C ALA A 75 6.84 6.05 0.64
N PRO A 76 6.89 6.21 1.97
CA PRO A 76 5.71 6.44 2.78
C PRO A 76 4.92 7.67 2.32
N VAL A 77 3.57 7.59 2.40
CA VAL A 77 2.66 8.62 1.86
C VAL A 77 2.96 10.02 2.42
N GLY A 78 3.37 10.11 3.69
CA GLY A 78 3.75 11.39 4.31
C GLY A 78 4.94 12.10 3.67
N ALA A 79 5.72 11.41 2.81
CA ALA A 79 6.83 12.02 2.08
C ALA A 79 6.47 12.48 0.65
N TYR A 80 5.27 12.19 0.17
CA TYR A 80 4.92 12.37 -1.24
C TYR A 80 4.90 13.84 -1.69
N ALA A 81 4.34 14.74 -0.87
CA ALA A 81 4.32 16.18 -1.21
C ALA A 81 5.74 16.72 -1.43
N GLY A 82 6.65 16.48 -0.48
CA GLY A 82 8.04 16.94 -0.62
C GLY A 82 8.79 16.28 -1.78
N LEU A 83 8.52 15.00 -2.08
CA LEU A 83 9.09 14.35 -3.27
C LEU A 83 8.52 14.96 -4.54
N ALA A 84 7.21 15.22 -4.62
CA ALA A 84 6.58 15.83 -5.79
C ALA A 84 7.11 17.24 -6.03
N GLU A 85 7.29 18.06 -5.00
CA GLU A 85 7.94 19.37 -5.10
C GLU A 85 9.37 19.28 -5.65
N ALA A 86 10.16 18.34 -5.13
CA ALA A 86 11.55 18.17 -5.53
C ALA A 86 11.70 17.68 -6.98
N ILE A 87 10.80 16.85 -7.48
CA ILE A 87 10.89 16.28 -8.83
C ILE A 87 10.20 17.14 -9.90
N ALA A 88 9.22 17.96 -9.54
CA ALA A 88 8.39 18.71 -10.51
C ALA A 88 9.24 19.50 -11.54
N PRO A 89 10.32 20.22 -11.17
CA PRO A 89 11.15 20.96 -12.14
C PRO A 89 11.97 20.06 -13.08
N HIS A 90 12.11 18.77 -12.77
CA HIS A 90 12.96 17.81 -13.47
C HIS A 90 12.17 16.79 -14.31
N LEU A 91 10.84 16.83 -14.26
CA LEU A 91 9.99 15.91 -15.01
C LEU A 91 10.10 16.18 -16.51
N THR A 92 10.18 15.10 -17.28
CA THR A 92 10.18 15.17 -18.74
C THR A 92 8.77 15.37 -19.28
N PRO A 93 8.53 16.25 -20.28
CA PRO A 93 7.22 16.39 -20.90
C PRO A 93 6.63 15.04 -21.36
N GLY A 94 5.37 14.79 -21.03
CA GLY A 94 4.68 13.53 -21.30
C GLY A 94 4.98 12.40 -20.30
N ALA A 95 5.82 12.63 -19.29
CA ALA A 95 6.09 11.64 -18.25
C ALA A 95 4.80 11.31 -17.45
N ILE A 96 4.68 10.05 -17.05
CA ILE A 96 3.61 9.59 -16.18
C ILE A 96 4.17 9.45 -14.75
N VAL A 97 3.58 10.20 -13.82
CA VAL A 97 3.82 10.04 -12.39
C VAL A 97 2.74 9.12 -11.83
N THR A 98 3.13 8.11 -11.09
CA THR A 98 2.25 7.18 -10.38
C THR A 98 2.73 6.97 -8.95
N ASP A 99 1.93 6.31 -8.12
CA ASP A 99 2.33 5.99 -6.75
C ASP A 99 1.83 4.61 -6.31
N VAL A 100 2.23 4.19 -5.13
CA VAL A 100 1.84 2.91 -4.52
C VAL A 100 1.23 3.08 -3.12
N GLY A 101 0.83 4.30 -2.77
CA GLY A 101 0.34 4.65 -1.44
C GLY A 101 -1.01 4.01 -1.11
N SER A 102 -1.23 3.76 0.18
CA SER A 102 -2.43 3.10 0.68
C SER A 102 -3.65 4.03 0.83
N THR A 103 -3.49 5.33 0.58
CA THR A 103 -4.56 6.35 0.62
C THR A 103 -4.56 7.12 -0.69
N LYS A 104 -5.72 7.51 -1.23
CA LYS A 104 -5.77 8.13 -2.56
C LYS A 104 -6.24 9.57 -2.56
N GLN A 105 -7.25 9.92 -1.75
CA GLN A 105 -7.71 11.33 -1.69
C GLN A 105 -6.58 12.26 -1.22
N SER A 106 -5.85 11.87 -0.16
CA SER A 106 -4.71 12.66 0.33
C SER A 106 -3.60 12.77 -0.71
N VAL A 107 -3.27 11.66 -1.38
CA VAL A 107 -2.24 11.65 -2.42
C VAL A 107 -2.61 12.55 -3.60
N ILE A 108 -3.86 12.51 -4.05
CA ILE A 108 -4.33 13.39 -5.14
C ILE A 108 -4.32 14.86 -4.70
N ARG A 109 -4.74 15.16 -3.47
CA ARG A 109 -4.72 16.51 -2.91
C ARG A 109 -3.30 17.09 -2.82
N ASP A 110 -2.35 16.26 -2.36
CA ASP A 110 -1.01 16.72 -1.98
C ASP A 110 -0.01 16.67 -3.16
N VAL A 111 -0.19 15.73 -4.10
CA VAL A 111 0.71 15.53 -5.25
C VAL A 111 0.13 16.16 -6.52
N GLY A 112 -1.17 16.01 -6.76
CA GLY A 112 -1.81 16.43 -8.02
C GLY A 112 -1.50 17.87 -8.44
N PRO A 113 -1.64 18.88 -7.55
CA PRO A 113 -1.33 20.28 -7.88
C PRO A 113 0.15 20.55 -8.21
N LEU A 114 1.06 19.64 -7.81
CA LEU A 114 2.51 19.78 -8.01
C LEU A 114 2.98 19.15 -9.32
N ILE A 115 2.14 18.39 -10.01
CA ILE A 115 2.46 17.81 -11.31
C ILE A 115 2.26 18.87 -12.39
N PRO A 116 3.33 19.27 -13.12
CA PRO A 116 3.24 20.33 -14.11
C PRO A 116 2.35 19.97 -15.30
N ALA A 117 1.83 20.99 -15.99
CA ALA A 117 1.07 20.78 -17.22
C ALA A 117 1.92 20.05 -18.28
N GLY A 118 1.28 19.14 -19.02
CA GLY A 118 1.95 18.29 -20.01
C GLY A 118 2.55 17.00 -19.47
N MET A 119 2.43 16.74 -18.14
CA MET A 119 2.68 15.46 -17.50
C MET A 119 1.36 14.82 -17.08
N HIS A 120 1.40 13.52 -16.79
CA HIS A 120 0.21 12.77 -16.36
C HIS A 120 0.36 12.27 -14.94
N PHE A 121 -0.73 12.32 -14.16
CA PHE A 121 -0.74 11.74 -12.82
C PHE A 121 -1.78 10.61 -12.75
N VAL A 122 -1.30 9.39 -12.51
CA VAL A 122 -2.12 8.17 -12.43
C VAL A 122 -1.86 7.50 -11.08
N PRO A 123 -2.56 7.92 -10.02
CA PRO A 123 -2.40 7.30 -8.70
C PRO A 123 -2.78 5.83 -8.69
N GLY A 124 -1.99 5.01 -7.99
CA GLY A 124 -2.21 3.58 -7.86
C GLY A 124 -2.03 3.08 -6.42
N HIS A 125 -2.57 1.89 -6.15
CA HIS A 125 -2.42 1.20 -4.88
C HIS A 125 -2.41 -0.32 -5.12
N PRO A 126 -1.24 -0.98 -5.15
CA PRO A 126 -1.17 -2.43 -5.18
C PRO A 126 -1.57 -3.01 -3.82
N LEU A 127 -2.58 -3.89 -3.81
CA LEU A 127 -3.08 -4.56 -2.60
C LEU A 127 -2.19 -5.78 -2.28
N ALA A 128 -0.92 -5.53 -2.05
CA ALA A 128 0.09 -6.52 -1.76
C ALA A 128 1.04 -6.02 -0.67
N GLY A 129 1.44 -6.90 0.25
CA GLY A 129 2.33 -6.50 1.33
C GLY A 129 2.75 -7.67 2.20
N THR A 130 3.84 -7.45 2.92
CA THR A 130 4.33 -8.27 4.03
C THR A 130 4.76 -7.33 5.15
N GLU A 131 5.09 -7.87 6.30
CA GLU A 131 5.63 -7.12 7.44
C GLU A 131 7.09 -6.63 7.25
N TYR A 132 7.76 -7.08 6.18
CA TYR A 132 9.15 -6.72 5.87
C TYR A 132 9.25 -5.42 5.07
N SER A 133 10.35 -4.71 5.25
CA SER A 133 10.62 -3.44 4.56
C SER A 133 12.07 -3.35 4.07
N GLY A 134 12.36 -2.34 3.24
CA GLY A 134 13.69 -2.12 2.68
C GLY A 134 13.96 -2.88 1.38
N PRO A 135 15.17 -2.69 0.78
CA PRO A 135 15.49 -3.23 -0.54
C PRO A 135 15.61 -4.76 -0.58
N ASP A 136 15.87 -5.39 0.55
CA ASP A 136 15.96 -6.85 0.69
C ASP A 136 14.59 -7.53 0.72
N ALA A 137 13.52 -6.80 1.07
CA ALA A 137 12.19 -7.35 1.25
C ALA A 137 11.49 -7.69 -0.07
N GLY A 138 11.92 -7.10 -1.20
CA GLY A 138 11.26 -7.29 -2.50
C GLY A 138 11.48 -8.67 -3.12
N PHE A 139 10.45 -9.17 -3.80
CA PHE A 139 10.51 -10.44 -4.55
C PHE A 139 9.61 -10.40 -5.79
N ILE A 140 9.89 -11.28 -6.76
CA ILE A 140 9.31 -11.20 -8.11
C ILE A 140 7.85 -11.65 -8.21
N THR A 141 7.33 -12.36 -7.24
CA THR A 141 5.96 -12.90 -7.24
C THR A 141 4.99 -12.11 -6.35
N LEU A 142 5.43 -10.97 -5.79
CA LEU A 142 4.63 -10.19 -4.82
C LEU A 142 3.24 -9.84 -5.33
N PHE A 143 3.11 -9.50 -6.60
CA PHE A 143 1.86 -8.99 -7.19
C PHE A 143 1.05 -10.06 -7.94
N GLU A 144 1.55 -11.29 -8.05
CA GLU A 144 0.84 -12.36 -8.76
C GLU A 144 -0.53 -12.65 -8.13
N GLY A 145 -1.59 -12.52 -8.94
CA GLY A 145 -2.96 -12.71 -8.51
C GLY A 145 -3.46 -11.69 -7.48
N ARG A 146 -2.76 -10.56 -7.32
CA ARG A 146 -3.19 -9.45 -6.47
C ARG A 146 -3.83 -8.34 -7.28
N TRP A 147 -4.61 -7.50 -6.63
CA TRP A 147 -5.23 -6.33 -7.24
C TRP A 147 -4.35 -5.10 -7.08
N THR A 148 -4.30 -4.27 -8.12
CA THR A 148 -3.85 -2.88 -8.05
C THR A 148 -5.00 -1.97 -8.42
N LEU A 149 -5.38 -1.09 -7.51
CA LEU A 149 -6.44 -0.11 -7.71
C LEU A 149 -5.83 1.16 -8.30
N LEU A 150 -6.36 1.62 -9.42
CA LEU A 150 -5.98 2.89 -10.05
C LEU A 150 -7.07 3.92 -9.80
N THR A 151 -6.67 5.12 -9.40
CA THR A 151 -7.63 6.18 -9.05
C THR A 151 -7.32 7.48 -9.80
N PRO A 152 -7.37 7.47 -11.14
CA PRO A 152 -7.03 8.65 -11.93
C PRO A 152 -8.00 9.80 -11.62
N PRO A 153 -7.51 11.03 -11.37
CA PRO A 153 -8.36 12.21 -11.26
C PRO A 153 -9.17 12.44 -12.53
N PRO A 154 -10.33 13.12 -12.44
CA PRO A 154 -11.11 13.47 -13.64
C PRO A 154 -10.26 14.23 -14.66
N GLY A 155 -10.37 13.83 -15.93
CA GLY A 155 -9.61 14.43 -17.02
C GLY A 155 -8.20 13.85 -17.24
N THR A 156 -7.78 12.87 -16.45
CA THR A 156 -6.51 12.14 -16.70
C THR A 156 -6.55 11.48 -18.09
N ASP A 157 -5.44 11.59 -18.81
CA ASP A 157 -5.29 10.97 -20.13
C ASP A 157 -5.48 9.45 -20.07
N LYS A 158 -6.36 8.91 -20.91
CA LYS A 158 -6.68 7.47 -20.94
C LYS A 158 -5.48 6.61 -21.30
N ALA A 159 -4.63 7.07 -22.23
CA ALA A 159 -3.46 6.31 -22.65
C ALA A 159 -2.45 6.22 -21.51
N ALA A 160 -2.32 7.26 -20.67
CA ALA A 160 -1.49 7.20 -19.47
C ALA A 160 -2.03 6.19 -18.45
N VAL A 161 -3.36 6.14 -18.24
CA VAL A 161 -3.99 5.14 -17.35
C VAL A 161 -3.76 3.72 -17.88
N GLU A 162 -3.96 3.49 -19.17
CA GLU A 162 -3.74 2.19 -19.82
C GLU A 162 -2.27 1.74 -19.70
N ARG A 163 -1.31 2.65 -19.86
CA ARG A 163 0.12 2.34 -19.69
C ARG A 163 0.46 1.94 -18.24
N ILE A 164 -0.12 2.59 -17.25
CA ILE A 164 0.09 2.18 -15.85
C ILE A 164 -0.62 0.86 -15.55
N ALA A 165 -1.82 0.63 -16.08
CA ALA A 165 -2.48 -0.67 -15.98
C ALA A 165 -1.63 -1.79 -16.59
N GLU A 166 -1.06 -1.57 -17.78
CA GLU A 166 -0.16 -2.53 -18.44
C GLU A 166 1.11 -2.80 -17.62
N LEU A 167 1.70 -1.78 -16.97
CA LEU A 167 2.82 -1.98 -16.04
C LEU A 167 2.45 -3.00 -14.95
N TRP A 168 1.29 -2.82 -14.33
CA TRP A 168 0.84 -3.71 -13.26
C TRP A 168 0.47 -5.11 -13.78
N HIS A 169 -0.13 -5.21 -14.96
CA HIS A 169 -0.37 -6.51 -15.61
C HIS A 169 0.95 -7.26 -15.87
N ARG A 170 1.98 -6.56 -16.36
CA ARG A 170 3.32 -7.14 -16.52
C ARG A 170 3.96 -7.51 -15.18
N CYS A 171 3.59 -6.86 -14.10
CA CYS A 171 3.98 -7.29 -12.74
C CYS A 171 3.18 -8.50 -12.21
N GLY A 172 2.18 -9.00 -12.95
CA GLY A 172 1.33 -10.12 -12.54
C GLY A 172 0.08 -9.72 -11.76
N SER A 173 -0.18 -8.41 -11.63
CA SER A 173 -1.33 -7.87 -10.92
C SER A 173 -2.55 -7.76 -11.82
N MET A 174 -3.75 -7.90 -11.27
CA MET A 174 -5.00 -7.46 -11.87
C MET A 174 -5.21 -5.98 -11.57
N THR A 175 -5.85 -5.23 -12.46
CA THR A 175 -6.11 -3.80 -12.24
C THR A 175 -7.59 -3.48 -12.27
N GLU A 176 -8.00 -2.52 -11.44
CA GLU A 176 -9.35 -1.94 -11.45
C GLU A 176 -9.25 -0.43 -11.28
N VAL A 177 -10.07 0.31 -12.03
CA VAL A 177 -10.17 1.77 -11.90
C VAL A 177 -11.30 2.09 -10.94
N MET A 178 -11.01 2.90 -9.92
CA MET A 178 -11.92 3.22 -8.84
C MET A 178 -11.89 4.72 -8.54
N GLU A 179 -13.02 5.26 -8.08
CA GLU A 179 -13.10 6.64 -7.61
C GLU A 179 -12.33 6.78 -6.28
N PRO A 180 -11.50 7.83 -6.10
CA PRO A 180 -10.61 7.97 -4.93
C PRO A 180 -11.30 7.91 -3.57
N SER A 181 -12.48 8.53 -3.41
CA SER A 181 -13.20 8.50 -2.12
C SER A 181 -13.79 7.12 -1.84
N HIS A 182 -14.23 6.42 -2.90
CA HIS A 182 -14.68 5.03 -2.77
C HIS A 182 -13.53 4.10 -2.37
N HIS A 183 -12.36 4.26 -3.01
CA HIS A 183 -11.13 3.56 -2.63
C HIS A 183 -10.86 3.72 -1.13
N ASP A 184 -10.79 4.95 -0.64
CA ASP A 184 -10.42 5.23 0.75
C ASP A 184 -11.44 4.66 1.76
N ARG A 185 -12.74 4.65 1.42
CA ARG A 185 -13.78 4.00 2.24
C ARG A 185 -13.65 2.47 2.24
N VAL A 186 -13.41 1.85 1.09
CA VAL A 186 -13.20 0.40 1.00
C VAL A 186 -11.98 0.00 1.82
N LEU A 187 -10.86 0.70 1.64
CA LEU A 187 -9.61 0.40 2.35
C LEU A 187 -9.71 0.68 3.86
N ALA A 188 -10.55 1.63 4.26
CA ALA A 188 -10.81 1.88 5.68
C ALA A 188 -11.36 0.63 6.39
N ILE A 189 -12.27 -0.12 5.75
CA ILE A 189 -12.89 -1.32 6.36
C ILE A 189 -12.06 -2.60 6.13
N VAL A 190 -11.46 -2.78 4.95
CA VAL A 190 -10.80 -4.06 4.63
C VAL A 190 -9.33 -4.11 5.05
N SER A 191 -8.70 -2.96 5.34
CA SER A 191 -7.28 -2.87 5.68
C SER A 191 -7.01 -2.01 6.92
N HIS A 192 -7.42 -0.73 6.92
CA HIS A 192 -6.98 0.22 7.94
C HIS A 192 -7.59 -0.08 9.32
N LEU A 193 -8.89 -0.34 9.40
CA LEU A 193 -9.55 -0.73 10.65
C LEU A 193 -8.99 -2.04 11.22
N PRO A 194 -8.82 -3.13 10.45
CA PRO A 194 -8.16 -4.34 10.94
C PRO A 194 -6.77 -4.10 11.57
N HIS A 195 -5.93 -3.26 10.94
CA HIS A 195 -4.62 -2.94 11.51
C HIS A 195 -4.74 -2.11 12.79
N LEU A 196 -5.62 -1.10 12.82
CA LEU A 196 -5.89 -0.31 14.02
C LEU A 196 -6.32 -1.21 15.18
N LEU A 197 -7.22 -2.15 14.93
CA LEU A 197 -7.69 -3.12 15.94
C LEU A 197 -6.57 -4.07 16.39
N ALA A 198 -5.74 -4.54 15.45
CA ALA A 198 -4.60 -5.41 15.78
C ALA A 198 -3.56 -4.69 16.66
N PHE A 199 -3.23 -3.44 16.36
CA PHE A 199 -2.37 -2.63 17.22
C PHE A 199 -3.00 -2.39 18.59
N THR A 200 -4.30 -2.08 18.62
CA THR A 200 -5.02 -1.78 19.88
C THR A 200 -5.11 -3.01 20.78
N ILE A 201 -5.43 -4.20 20.26
CA ILE A 201 -5.51 -5.42 21.09
C ILE A 201 -4.14 -5.85 21.62
N CYS A 202 -3.07 -5.63 20.85
CA CYS A 202 -1.69 -5.83 21.35
C CYS A 202 -1.37 -4.88 22.50
N GLY A 203 -1.71 -3.59 22.38
CA GLY A 203 -1.58 -2.61 23.45
C GLY A 203 -2.39 -2.99 24.69
N THR A 204 -3.65 -3.37 24.51
CA THR A 204 -4.49 -3.86 25.62
C THR A 204 -3.86 -5.06 26.34
N ALA A 205 -3.24 -5.98 25.61
CA ALA A 205 -2.55 -7.12 26.22
C ALA A 205 -1.25 -6.72 26.94
N ASP A 206 -0.56 -5.69 26.44
CA ASP A 206 0.66 -5.15 27.04
C ASP A 206 0.38 -4.37 28.33
N ASP A 207 -0.77 -3.70 28.42
CA ASP A 207 -1.20 -2.93 29.61
C ASP A 207 -1.64 -3.82 30.79
N LEU A 208 -1.69 -5.14 30.63
CA LEU A 208 -1.98 -6.06 31.73
C LEU A 208 -0.81 -6.14 32.70
N ALA A 209 -1.10 -6.54 33.94
CA ALA A 209 -0.04 -6.80 34.94
C ALA A 209 0.97 -7.83 34.42
N ASP A 210 2.26 -7.67 34.76
CA ASP A 210 3.39 -8.45 34.21
C ASP A 210 3.15 -9.96 34.18
N GLU A 211 2.60 -10.53 35.27
CA GLU A 211 2.29 -11.96 35.32
C GLU A 211 1.24 -12.36 34.26
N SER A 212 0.16 -11.58 34.14
CA SER A 212 -0.90 -11.83 33.15
C SER A 212 -0.39 -11.63 31.72
N ARG A 213 0.45 -10.64 31.49
CA ARG A 213 1.10 -10.37 30.19
C ARG A 213 1.97 -11.56 29.75
N GLN A 214 2.80 -12.10 30.64
CA GLN A 214 3.62 -13.28 30.33
C GLN A 214 2.75 -14.49 29.99
N GLN A 215 1.63 -14.68 30.68
CA GLN A 215 0.67 -15.76 30.41
C GLN A 215 -0.04 -15.56 29.06
N VAL A 216 -0.42 -14.32 28.70
CA VAL A 216 -1.00 -14.01 27.38
C VAL A 216 -0.03 -14.39 26.26
N LEU A 217 1.24 -14.00 26.36
CA LEU A 217 2.26 -14.35 25.37
C LEU A 217 2.51 -15.86 25.31
N LYS A 218 2.57 -16.54 26.46
CA LYS A 218 2.81 -17.98 26.55
C LYS A 218 1.65 -18.80 25.99
N PHE A 219 0.41 -18.38 26.19
CA PHE A 219 -0.79 -19.12 25.83
C PHE A 219 -1.50 -18.56 24.58
N ALA A 220 -0.87 -17.62 23.87
CA ALA A 220 -1.39 -17.09 22.63
C ALA A 220 -1.69 -18.22 21.64
N ALA A 221 -2.96 -18.49 21.40
CA ALA A 221 -3.43 -19.49 20.44
C ALA A 221 -3.46 -18.90 19.01
N SER A 222 -3.76 -19.74 18.03
CA SER A 222 -3.80 -19.36 16.61
C SER A 222 -4.62 -18.11 16.35
N GLY A 223 -5.83 -17.99 16.93
CA GLY A 223 -6.69 -16.84 16.72
C GLY A 223 -6.04 -15.50 17.11
N PHE A 224 -5.36 -15.42 18.25
CA PHE A 224 -4.63 -14.22 18.64
C PHE A 224 -3.42 -13.97 17.74
N ARG A 225 -2.61 -15.00 17.48
CA ARG A 225 -1.40 -14.89 16.64
C ARG A 225 -1.73 -14.48 15.21
N ASP A 226 -2.75 -15.11 14.60
CA ASP A 226 -3.12 -14.82 13.22
C ASP A 226 -3.69 -13.40 13.09
N PHE A 227 -4.56 -12.98 14.03
CA PHE A 227 -5.13 -11.64 14.02
C PHE A 227 -4.07 -10.56 14.30
N THR A 228 -3.15 -10.79 15.22
CA THR A 228 -2.12 -9.80 15.60
C THR A 228 -0.87 -9.85 14.72
N ARG A 229 -0.75 -10.78 13.77
CA ARG A 229 0.39 -10.85 12.85
C ARG A 229 0.65 -9.52 12.14
N ILE A 230 -0.41 -8.83 11.72
CA ILE A 230 -0.35 -7.55 11.03
C ILE A 230 0.12 -6.38 11.95
N ALA A 231 0.10 -6.56 13.26
CA ALA A 231 0.63 -5.57 14.21
C ALA A 231 2.17 -5.51 14.25
N ALA A 232 2.87 -6.40 13.53
CA ALA A 232 4.32 -6.30 13.34
C ALA A 232 4.73 -5.31 12.23
N SER A 233 3.79 -4.64 11.61
CA SER A 233 4.02 -3.68 10.51
C SER A 233 4.70 -2.39 10.97
N ASP A 234 5.33 -1.66 10.03
CA ASP A 234 6.07 -0.43 10.28
C ASP A 234 5.19 0.68 10.91
N PRO A 235 5.57 1.24 12.07
CA PRO A 235 4.73 2.20 12.80
C PRO A 235 4.66 3.56 12.09
N VAL A 236 5.68 4.00 11.36
CA VAL A 236 5.69 5.29 10.65
C VAL A 236 4.74 5.21 9.46
N MET A 237 4.81 4.13 8.70
CA MET A 237 3.90 3.89 7.58
C MET A 237 2.44 3.89 8.04
N TRP A 238 2.11 3.14 9.10
CA TRP A 238 0.72 3.04 9.57
C TRP A 238 0.21 4.32 10.22
N ARG A 239 1.05 5.04 10.95
CA ARG A 239 0.71 6.40 11.41
C ARG A 239 0.28 7.27 10.21
N ASP A 240 1.06 7.27 9.14
CA ASP A 240 0.78 8.07 7.95
C ASP A 240 -0.51 7.60 7.26
N VAL A 241 -0.76 6.30 7.15
CA VAL A 241 -2.01 5.75 6.61
C VAL A 241 -3.21 6.22 7.43
N PHE A 242 -3.17 6.10 8.77
CA PHE A 242 -4.27 6.49 9.63
C PHE A 242 -4.58 7.99 9.56
N LEU A 243 -3.54 8.83 9.52
CA LEU A 243 -3.71 10.27 9.43
C LEU A 243 -4.21 10.73 8.04
N ASN A 244 -3.78 10.06 6.98
CA ASN A 244 -4.14 10.42 5.60
C ASN A 244 -5.49 9.82 5.16
N ASN A 245 -6.03 8.80 5.83
CA ASN A 245 -7.39 8.30 5.63
C ASN A 245 -8.27 8.48 6.87
N ARG A 246 -8.04 9.55 7.63
CA ARG A 246 -8.63 9.77 8.94
C ARG A 246 -10.15 9.77 8.93
N GLU A 247 -10.78 10.45 7.98
CA GLU A 247 -12.24 10.62 7.94
C GLU A 247 -12.94 9.27 7.72
N ALA A 248 -12.55 8.53 6.68
CA ALA A 248 -13.13 7.22 6.40
C ALA A 248 -12.81 6.19 7.50
N LEU A 249 -11.60 6.24 8.07
CA LEU A 249 -11.23 5.35 9.16
C LEU A 249 -12.06 5.61 10.42
N LEU A 250 -12.27 6.89 10.80
CA LEU A 250 -13.08 7.25 11.96
C LEU A 250 -14.55 6.89 11.76
N GLU A 251 -15.11 7.04 10.56
CA GLU A 251 -16.46 6.56 10.23
C GLU A 251 -16.59 5.05 10.47
N MET A 252 -15.64 4.26 9.95
CA MET A 252 -15.67 2.80 10.11
C MET A 252 -15.44 2.39 11.57
N LEU A 253 -14.57 3.09 12.29
CA LEU A 253 -14.31 2.84 13.71
C LEU A 253 -15.55 3.14 14.56
N ALA A 254 -16.30 4.21 14.28
CA ALA A 254 -17.55 4.53 14.98
C ALA A 254 -18.55 3.39 14.80
N ARG A 255 -18.80 2.93 13.56
CA ARG A 255 -19.69 1.80 13.27
C ARG A 255 -19.26 0.51 13.98
N PHE A 256 -17.95 0.19 13.92
CA PHE A 256 -17.40 -0.95 14.63
C PHE A 256 -17.62 -0.85 16.15
N THR A 257 -17.42 0.34 16.72
CA THR A 257 -17.61 0.57 18.17
C THR A 257 -19.06 0.36 18.58
N GLU A 258 -20.03 0.84 17.78
CA GLU A 258 -21.46 0.60 18.01
C GLU A 258 -21.80 -0.89 17.98
N ASP A 259 -21.31 -1.63 16.99
CA ASP A 259 -21.47 -3.08 16.87
C ASP A 259 -20.83 -3.84 18.03
N ALA A 260 -19.61 -3.44 18.43
CA ALA A 260 -18.92 -4.04 19.58
C ALA A 260 -19.68 -3.79 20.90
N GLN A 261 -20.22 -2.59 21.10
CA GLN A 261 -21.05 -2.27 22.27
C GLN A 261 -22.37 -3.06 22.27
N ALA A 262 -22.99 -3.25 21.10
CA ALA A 262 -24.20 -4.09 21.00
C ALA A 262 -23.89 -5.54 21.37
N MET A 263 -22.78 -6.09 20.88
CA MET A 263 -22.31 -7.42 21.25
C MET A 263 -21.99 -7.52 22.76
N ALA A 264 -21.32 -6.50 23.33
CA ALA A 264 -21.03 -6.45 24.76
C ALA A 264 -22.31 -6.45 25.62
N ARG A 265 -23.36 -5.75 25.19
CA ARG A 265 -24.68 -5.79 25.85
C ARG A 265 -25.30 -7.19 25.77
N ALA A 266 -25.27 -7.81 24.59
CA ALA A 266 -25.82 -9.18 24.41
C ALA A 266 -25.11 -10.21 25.30
N VAL A 267 -23.78 -10.14 25.40
CA VAL A 267 -22.97 -10.98 26.31
C VAL A 267 -23.38 -10.74 27.77
N ARG A 268 -23.51 -9.48 28.19
CA ARG A 268 -23.85 -9.11 29.56
C ARG A 268 -25.25 -9.66 29.98
N TRP A 269 -26.19 -9.62 29.07
CA TRP A 269 -27.58 -10.03 29.35
C TRP A 269 -27.89 -11.47 28.94
N GLY A 270 -26.90 -12.21 28.40
CA GLY A 270 -27.10 -13.61 27.97
C GLY A 270 -28.00 -13.76 26.76
N ASP A 271 -28.06 -12.75 25.86
CA ASP A 271 -28.86 -12.82 24.63
C ASP A 271 -28.18 -13.73 23.60
N ALA A 272 -28.41 -15.03 23.76
CA ALA A 272 -27.81 -16.06 22.92
C ALA A 272 -28.25 -15.94 21.46
N SER A 273 -29.49 -15.54 21.19
CA SER A 273 -30.02 -15.44 19.83
C SER A 273 -29.35 -14.32 19.04
N TYR A 274 -29.18 -13.16 19.63
CA TYR A 274 -28.44 -12.05 19.01
C TYR A 274 -26.99 -12.44 18.74
N ILE A 275 -26.31 -13.06 19.70
CA ILE A 275 -24.93 -13.51 19.56
C ILE A 275 -24.76 -14.48 18.39
N GLU A 276 -25.66 -15.50 18.33
CA GLU A 276 -25.65 -16.52 17.28
C GLU A 276 -25.90 -15.92 15.88
N GLU A 277 -26.85 -15.00 15.78
CA GLU A 277 -27.14 -14.29 14.53
C GLU A 277 -25.89 -13.51 14.03
N ARG A 278 -25.24 -12.74 14.91
CA ARG A 278 -24.05 -11.95 14.56
C ARG A 278 -22.87 -12.83 14.12
N ILE A 279 -22.65 -13.95 14.83
CA ILE A 279 -21.62 -14.93 14.45
C ILE A 279 -21.95 -15.54 13.08
N SER A 280 -23.20 -15.91 12.84
CA SER A 280 -23.65 -16.51 11.59
C SER A 280 -23.45 -15.59 10.40
N ARG A 281 -23.75 -14.30 10.54
CA ARG A 281 -23.45 -13.28 9.51
C ARG A 281 -21.95 -13.20 9.22
N GLY A 282 -21.11 -13.16 10.24
CA GLY A 282 -19.65 -13.14 10.07
C GLY A 282 -19.13 -14.38 9.32
N ARG A 283 -19.67 -15.56 9.63
CA ARG A 283 -19.33 -16.82 8.92
C ARG A 283 -19.69 -16.77 7.45
N VAL A 284 -20.82 -16.19 7.07
CA VAL A 284 -21.23 -16.05 5.66
C VAL A 284 -20.20 -15.20 4.92
N ILE A 285 -19.85 -14.02 5.43
CA ILE A 285 -18.84 -13.15 4.83
C ILE A 285 -17.49 -13.87 4.66
N ARG A 286 -17.02 -14.58 5.71
CA ARG A 286 -15.76 -15.31 5.64
C ARG A 286 -15.77 -16.42 4.58
N ARG A 287 -16.88 -17.13 4.41
CA ARG A 287 -17.04 -18.15 3.38
C ARG A 287 -16.99 -17.55 1.97
N SER A 288 -17.65 -16.42 1.73
CA SER A 288 -17.60 -15.72 0.44
C SER A 288 -16.17 -15.30 0.06
N LEU A 289 -15.32 -14.90 1.04
CA LEU A 289 -13.90 -14.59 0.76
C LEU A 289 -13.12 -15.83 0.29
N ILE A 290 -13.42 -17.01 0.84
CA ILE A 290 -12.80 -18.28 0.42
C ILE A 290 -13.22 -18.62 -1.03
N GLU A 291 -14.51 -18.49 -1.35
CA GLU A 291 -15.05 -18.72 -2.69
C GLU A 291 -14.43 -17.80 -3.73
N LEU A 292 -14.18 -16.53 -3.36
CA LEU A 292 -13.50 -15.53 -4.19
C LEU A 292 -11.97 -15.71 -4.25
N LYS A 293 -11.42 -16.76 -3.62
CA LYS A 293 -9.96 -17.00 -3.52
C LYS A 293 -9.17 -15.83 -2.92
N GLN A 294 -9.80 -15.09 -1.99
CA GLN A 294 -9.20 -13.97 -1.24
C GLN A 294 -8.81 -14.36 0.20
N ALA A 295 -8.78 -15.65 0.52
CA ALA A 295 -8.49 -16.16 1.87
C ALA A 295 -7.20 -16.96 1.92
#